data_d76644273132f82058030ca74598ed95
#
_entry.id   d76644273132f82058030ca74598ed95
#
_cell.length_a   1.000
_cell.length_b   1.000
_cell.length_c   1.000
_cell.angle_alpha   90.00
_cell.angle_beta   90.00
_cell.angle_gamma   90.00
#
_symmetry.space_group_name_H-M   'P 1'
#
loop_
_entity.id
_entity.type
_entity.pdbx_description
1 polymer ?
#
loop_
_entity_poly.entity_id
_entity_poly.type
_entity_poly.pdbx_seq_one_letter_code
_entity_poly.pdbx_strand_id
1 'polypeptide(L)'
;MGITHLQVEHFIGDVLGLGDASPRISWQYRHHPGHGPKVEIEVTRFVLGGEAHVQHAYAGVDDNVLFHWPFDPLAPREHATLRARLTDVQATGPWSDRLEVETGLLVPFLRMADFVGPSSLDGASDHRRLPLVRNEFELAERPVAARLYLTSLGLVEAEINGLRVGKDVLTPGWTCYDSRLACWTFDVTDLLHRGPNAIGLWLGDGWWRGRIGFDGGRANVYGNRLAVYAQIDAVPADGSTASMRSNSWDGSWKSAPGPIVCSDLCEGE
;
A
#
# COMPACT_ATOMS: atom_id res chain seq x y z
N MET A 1 -17.49 -9.46 28.73
CA MET A 1 -16.48 -10.12 27.89
C MET A 1 -16.55 -9.52 26.49
N GLY A 2 -15.42 -9.27 25.83
CA GLY A 2 -15.41 -8.64 24.52
C GLY A 2 -14.12 -8.93 23.77
N ILE A 3 -14.20 -8.86 22.45
CA ILE A 3 -13.06 -8.95 21.53
C ILE A 3 -12.39 -7.58 21.45
N THR A 4 -11.07 -7.60 21.41
CA THR A 4 -10.22 -6.42 21.25
C THR A 4 -9.14 -6.71 20.19
N HIS A 5 -8.53 -5.68 19.64
CA HIS A 5 -7.39 -5.83 18.72
C HIS A 5 -7.67 -6.80 17.56
N LEU A 6 -8.82 -6.65 16.91
CA LEU A 6 -9.06 -7.34 15.63
C LEU A 6 -8.06 -6.83 14.58
N GLN A 7 -7.40 -7.75 13.88
CA GLN A 7 -6.39 -7.42 12.87
C GLN A 7 -6.40 -8.44 11.73
N VAL A 8 -5.91 -8.03 10.58
CA VAL A 8 -5.62 -8.92 9.44
C VAL A 8 -4.12 -9.01 9.22
N GLU A 9 -3.63 -10.23 9.00
CA GLU A 9 -2.20 -10.53 8.87
C GLU A 9 -1.40 -9.94 10.05
N HIS A 10 -0.41 -9.09 9.76
CA HIS A 10 0.44 -8.40 10.73
C HIS A 10 0.09 -6.92 10.89
N PHE A 11 -0.98 -6.45 10.23
CA PHE A 11 -1.35 -5.03 10.24
C PHE A 11 -2.12 -4.69 11.51
N ILE A 12 -1.80 -3.53 12.09
CA ILE A 12 -2.48 -2.98 13.25
C ILE A 12 -3.36 -1.81 12.77
N GLY A 13 -4.67 -1.92 13.02
CA GLY A 13 -5.65 -0.94 12.54
C GLY A 13 -6.03 -1.15 11.08
N ASP A 14 -6.63 -0.14 10.48
CA ASP A 14 -7.13 -0.18 9.11
C ASP A 14 -6.03 -0.46 8.09
N VAL A 15 -6.38 -1.24 7.07
CA VAL A 15 -5.43 -1.73 6.07
C VAL A 15 -5.81 -1.24 4.69
N LEU A 16 -4.88 -0.55 4.05
CA LEU A 16 -5.00 -0.09 2.69
C LEU A 16 -3.96 -0.78 1.80
N GLY A 17 -4.42 -1.42 0.73
CA GLY A 17 -3.54 -2.07 -0.23
C GLY A 17 -3.11 -3.49 0.18
N LEU A 18 -3.96 -4.22 0.88
CA LEU A 18 -3.69 -5.60 1.26
C LEU A 18 -3.33 -6.46 0.06
N GLY A 19 -2.21 -7.18 0.14
CA GLY A 19 -1.66 -8.00 -0.93
C GLY A 19 -2.18 -9.43 -1.00
N ASP A 20 -3.16 -9.79 -0.19
CA ASP A 20 -3.77 -11.13 -0.13
C ASP A 20 -5.29 -11.03 -0.26
N ALA A 21 -5.86 -11.91 -1.10
CA ALA A 21 -7.30 -12.01 -1.27
C ALA A 21 -8.01 -12.75 -0.13
N SER A 22 -7.28 -13.56 0.63
CA SER A 22 -7.81 -14.39 1.72
C SER A 22 -6.95 -14.24 2.98
N PRO A 23 -6.89 -13.01 3.55
CA PRO A 23 -5.98 -12.72 4.65
C PRO A 23 -6.38 -13.47 5.91
N ARG A 24 -5.40 -13.78 6.73
CA ARG A 24 -5.66 -14.40 8.04
C ARG A 24 -6.09 -13.35 9.04
N ILE A 25 -6.97 -13.74 9.96
CA ILE A 25 -7.56 -12.85 10.96
C ILE A 25 -7.00 -13.24 12.34
N SER A 26 -6.70 -12.24 13.16
CA SER A 26 -6.33 -12.46 14.57
C SER A 26 -7.10 -11.49 15.46
N TRP A 27 -7.36 -11.91 16.69
CA TRP A 27 -8.02 -11.06 17.68
C TRP A 27 -7.55 -11.39 19.09
N GLN A 28 -7.78 -10.47 20.01
CA GLN A 28 -7.52 -10.64 21.42
C GLN A 28 -8.81 -10.55 22.22
N TYR A 29 -8.81 -11.14 23.40
CA TYR A 29 -9.89 -11.03 24.36
C TYR A 29 -9.51 -10.09 25.49
N ARG A 30 -10.46 -9.29 25.96
CA ARG A 30 -10.25 -8.52 27.21
C ARG A 30 -10.02 -9.47 28.40
N HIS A 31 -10.77 -10.57 28.44
CA HIS A 31 -10.59 -11.71 29.34
C HIS A 31 -10.94 -12.97 28.57
N HIS A 32 -10.15 -14.02 28.69
CA HIS A 32 -10.40 -15.28 27.99
C HIS A 32 -11.79 -15.82 28.35
N PRO A 33 -12.64 -16.17 27.36
CA PRO A 33 -14.03 -16.51 27.61
C PRO A 33 -14.25 -17.92 28.19
N GLY A 34 -13.20 -18.74 28.32
CA GLY A 34 -13.32 -20.15 28.64
C GLY A 34 -13.79 -20.98 27.45
N HIS A 35 -14.12 -22.25 27.71
CA HIS A 35 -14.62 -23.15 26.68
C HIS A 35 -16.15 -23.04 26.59
N GLY A 36 -16.69 -23.02 25.37
CA GLY A 36 -18.13 -23.01 25.10
C GLY A 36 -18.60 -21.93 24.15
N PRO A 37 -18.29 -20.66 24.37
CA PRO A 37 -18.59 -19.61 23.40
C PRO A 37 -17.90 -19.84 22.07
N LYS A 38 -18.48 -19.24 21.01
CA LYS A 38 -17.88 -19.12 19.68
C LYS A 38 -17.58 -17.65 19.40
N VAL A 39 -16.71 -17.41 18.43
CA VAL A 39 -16.49 -16.08 17.87
C VAL A 39 -17.27 -15.99 16.57
N GLU A 40 -18.20 -15.05 16.51
CA GLU A 40 -18.86 -14.66 15.27
C GLU A 40 -18.06 -13.56 14.60
N ILE A 41 -17.67 -13.78 13.36
CA ILE A 41 -16.95 -12.83 12.51
C ILE A 41 -17.90 -12.38 11.42
N GLU A 42 -18.06 -11.07 11.25
CA GLU A 42 -18.84 -10.48 10.18
C GLU A 42 -17.92 -9.73 9.24
N VAL A 43 -18.09 -9.94 7.94
CA VAL A 43 -17.53 -9.10 6.90
C VAL A 43 -18.65 -8.40 6.15
N THR A 44 -18.53 -7.09 5.98
CA THR A 44 -19.38 -6.30 5.09
C THR A 44 -18.53 -5.89 3.90
N ARG A 45 -18.90 -6.31 2.70
CA ARG A 45 -18.21 -6.05 1.45
C ARG A 45 -18.94 -4.96 0.68
N PHE A 46 -18.19 -4.00 0.15
CA PHE A 46 -18.74 -2.87 -0.58
C PHE A 46 -18.43 -3.01 -2.07
N VAL A 47 -19.48 -3.18 -2.86
CA VAL A 47 -19.39 -3.20 -4.31
C VAL A 47 -19.68 -1.80 -4.82
N LEU A 48 -18.80 -1.24 -5.64
CA LEU A 48 -18.96 0.09 -6.22
C LEU A 48 -20.30 0.17 -6.98
N GLY A 49 -21.20 1.08 -6.54
CA GLY A 49 -22.53 1.25 -7.13
C GLY A 49 -23.56 0.18 -6.78
N GLY A 50 -23.23 -0.77 -5.89
CA GLY A 50 -24.11 -1.85 -5.44
C GLY A 50 -24.49 -1.77 -3.96
N GLU A 51 -25.30 -2.70 -3.53
CA GLU A 51 -25.64 -2.87 -2.11
C GLU A 51 -24.49 -3.54 -1.37
N ALA A 52 -24.31 -3.17 -0.09
CA ALA A 52 -23.33 -3.83 0.77
C ALA A 52 -23.74 -5.29 1.03
N HIS A 53 -22.81 -6.21 0.86
CA HIS A 53 -23.03 -7.63 1.07
C HIS A 53 -22.42 -8.06 2.41
N VAL A 54 -23.25 -8.59 3.30
CA VAL A 54 -22.85 -9.03 4.64
C VAL A 54 -22.74 -10.55 4.68
N GLN A 55 -21.62 -11.07 5.19
CA GLN A 55 -21.38 -12.49 5.42
C GLN A 55 -20.98 -12.73 6.88
N HIS A 56 -21.33 -13.89 7.41
CA HIS A 56 -21.00 -14.29 8.77
C HIS A 56 -20.26 -15.63 8.77
N ALA A 57 -19.29 -15.76 9.66
CA ALA A 57 -18.58 -17.01 9.93
C ALA A 57 -18.37 -17.20 11.43
N TYR A 58 -18.06 -18.41 11.85
CA TYR A 58 -17.87 -18.76 13.24
C TYR A 58 -16.54 -19.47 13.44
N ALA A 59 -15.81 -19.07 14.46
CA ALA A 59 -14.55 -19.67 14.90
C ALA A 59 -14.64 -20.17 16.34
N GLY A 60 -13.77 -21.08 16.71
CA GLY A 60 -13.55 -21.45 18.10
C GLY A 60 -12.85 -20.33 18.88
N VAL A 61 -12.97 -20.33 20.18
CA VAL A 61 -12.28 -19.31 21.00
C VAL A 61 -10.75 -19.46 20.99
N ASP A 62 -10.26 -20.65 20.71
CA ASP A 62 -8.83 -20.94 20.64
C ASP A 62 -8.22 -20.70 19.26
N ASP A 63 -9.05 -20.34 18.26
CA ASP A 63 -8.63 -20.06 16.88
C ASP A 63 -8.20 -18.60 16.67
N ASN A 64 -7.91 -17.87 17.71
CA ASN A 64 -7.76 -16.41 17.70
C ASN A 64 -6.44 -15.88 17.10
N VAL A 65 -5.58 -16.74 16.59
CA VAL A 65 -4.29 -16.36 15.97
C VAL A 65 -4.21 -16.91 14.57
N LEU A 66 -4.09 -16.01 13.58
CA LEU A 66 -3.94 -16.34 12.16
C LEU A 66 -5.04 -17.28 11.64
N PHE A 67 -6.27 -17.07 12.10
CA PHE A 67 -7.43 -17.80 11.62
C PHE A 67 -7.62 -17.60 10.13
N HIS A 68 -7.75 -18.70 9.38
CA HIS A 68 -7.92 -18.64 7.95
C HIS A 68 -9.18 -17.85 7.53
N TRP A 69 -9.08 -17.10 6.46
CA TRP A 69 -10.19 -16.33 5.90
C TRP A 69 -11.39 -17.26 5.63
N PRO A 70 -12.52 -17.06 6.31
CA PRO A 70 -13.64 -18.00 6.22
C PRO A 70 -14.69 -17.62 5.17
N PHE A 71 -14.40 -16.63 4.35
CA PHE A 71 -15.30 -16.07 3.36
C PHE A 71 -14.76 -16.29 1.93
N ASP A 72 -15.55 -15.94 0.92
CA ASP A 72 -15.05 -15.86 -0.44
C ASP A 72 -13.87 -14.90 -0.54
N PRO A 73 -12.87 -15.18 -1.40
CA PRO A 73 -11.74 -14.29 -1.57
C PRO A 73 -12.15 -12.86 -1.92
N LEU A 74 -11.46 -11.89 -1.40
CA LEU A 74 -11.64 -10.49 -1.74
C LEU A 74 -11.18 -10.23 -3.17
N ALA A 75 -11.92 -9.42 -3.91
CA ALA A 75 -11.52 -8.97 -5.24
C ALA A 75 -10.41 -7.91 -5.15
N PRO A 76 -9.66 -7.66 -6.24
CA PRO A 76 -8.73 -6.54 -6.28
C PRO A 76 -9.44 -5.19 -6.06
N ARG A 77 -8.83 -4.31 -5.28
CA ARG A 77 -9.37 -2.98 -4.92
C ARG A 77 -10.72 -3.03 -4.20
N GLU A 78 -11.03 -4.15 -3.60
CA GLU A 78 -12.26 -4.31 -2.84
C GLU A 78 -12.10 -3.71 -1.45
N HIS A 79 -13.09 -2.92 -1.05
CA HIS A 79 -13.23 -2.40 0.29
C HIS A 79 -14.18 -3.28 1.10
N ALA A 80 -13.77 -3.64 2.30
CA ALA A 80 -14.57 -4.42 3.24
C ALA A 80 -14.36 -3.93 4.68
N THR A 81 -15.35 -4.13 5.52
CA THR A 81 -15.21 -3.93 6.97
C THR A 81 -15.38 -5.25 7.69
N LEU A 82 -14.56 -5.48 8.70
CA LEU A 82 -14.64 -6.63 9.59
C LEU A 82 -14.99 -6.20 11.00
N ARG A 83 -15.75 -7.03 11.70
CA ARG A 83 -15.94 -6.97 13.16
C ARG A 83 -16.19 -8.36 13.71
N ALA A 84 -15.92 -8.54 14.98
CA ALA A 84 -16.09 -9.83 15.63
C ALA A 84 -16.73 -9.67 17.00
N ARG A 85 -17.44 -10.71 17.46
CA ARG A 85 -18.03 -10.75 18.80
C ARG A 85 -18.04 -12.17 19.35
N LEU A 86 -18.10 -12.27 20.65
CA LEU A 86 -18.39 -13.53 21.32
C LEU A 86 -19.89 -13.84 21.24
N THR A 87 -20.22 -15.08 20.95
CA THR A 87 -21.60 -15.57 20.94
C THR A 87 -21.68 -16.91 21.66
N ASP A 88 -22.72 -17.11 22.44
CA ASP A 88 -23.04 -18.36 23.16
C ASP A 88 -24.52 -18.62 23.03
N VAL A 89 -24.95 -19.84 23.40
CA VAL A 89 -26.35 -20.26 23.40
C VAL A 89 -27.22 -19.35 24.31
N GLN A 90 -26.65 -18.77 25.35
CA GLN A 90 -27.35 -17.96 26.34
C GLN A 90 -27.22 -16.43 26.10
N ALA A 91 -26.16 -15.96 25.45
CA ALA A 91 -25.91 -14.53 25.28
C ALA A 91 -24.98 -14.23 24.10
N THR A 92 -25.21 -13.09 23.47
CA THR A 92 -24.35 -12.52 22.45
C THR A 92 -23.70 -11.25 22.98
N GLY A 93 -22.37 -11.17 22.94
CA GLY A 93 -21.58 -10.03 23.38
C GLY A 93 -21.65 -8.85 22.39
N PRO A 94 -21.07 -7.70 22.78
CA PRO A 94 -20.95 -6.57 21.88
C PRO A 94 -19.98 -6.89 20.75
N TRP A 95 -20.18 -6.23 19.61
CA TRP A 95 -19.23 -6.22 18.51
C TRP A 95 -17.94 -5.51 18.92
N SER A 96 -16.82 -5.95 18.37
CA SER A 96 -15.58 -5.20 18.37
C SER A 96 -15.72 -3.89 17.59
N ASP A 97 -14.74 -3.00 17.69
CA ASP A 97 -14.56 -1.93 16.71
C ASP A 97 -14.47 -2.52 15.30
N ARG A 98 -14.85 -1.73 14.32
CA ARG A 98 -14.71 -2.10 12.92
C ARG A 98 -13.27 -1.98 12.49
N LEU A 99 -12.83 -2.88 11.63
CA LEU A 99 -11.55 -2.86 10.95
C LEU A 99 -11.83 -2.67 9.47
N GLU A 100 -11.32 -1.57 8.90
CA GLU A 100 -11.42 -1.29 7.47
C GLU A 100 -10.30 -2.00 6.73
N VAL A 101 -10.64 -2.68 5.65
CA VAL A 101 -9.69 -3.41 4.81
C VAL A 101 -9.95 -3.09 3.35
N GLU A 102 -8.92 -2.67 2.64
CA GLU A 102 -8.96 -2.50 1.19
C GLU A 102 -7.82 -3.28 0.54
N THR A 103 -8.13 -4.13 -0.43
CA THR A 103 -7.13 -4.88 -1.17
C THR A 103 -6.40 -4.01 -2.19
N GLY A 104 -5.16 -4.34 -2.48
CA GLY A 104 -4.36 -3.70 -3.53
C GLY A 104 -4.60 -4.28 -4.92
N LEU A 105 -3.58 -4.13 -5.77
CA LEU A 105 -3.53 -4.69 -7.13
C LEU A 105 -3.16 -6.18 -7.07
N LEU A 106 -4.09 -7.02 -6.66
CA LEU A 106 -3.85 -8.45 -6.42
C LEU A 106 -3.42 -9.23 -7.67
N VAL A 107 -3.78 -8.74 -8.86
CA VAL A 107 -3.56 -9.45 -10.11
C VAL A 107 -2.62 -8.68 -11.04
N PRO A 108 -1.74 -9.37 -11.78
CA PRO A 108 -0.72 -8.74 -12.62
C PRO A 108 -1.28 -7.78 -13.67
N PHE A 109 -2.42 -8.07 -14.29
CA PHE A 109 -2.99 -7.24 -15.36
C PHE A 109 -3.53 -5.90 -14.89
N LEU A 110 -3.70 -5.67 -13.59
CA LEU A 110 -4.03 -4.37 -13.02
C LEU A 110 -2.80 -3.50 -12.76
N ARG A 111 -1.61 -4.09 -12.78
CA ARG A 111 -0.34 -3.37 -12.69
C ARG A 111 0.02 -2.85 -14.08
N MET A 112 -0.47 -1.67 -14.40
CA MET A 112 -0.45 -1.13 -15.77
C MET A 112 0.62 -0.05 -15.98
N ALA A 113 1.40 0.27 -14.96
CA ALA A 113 2.53 1.17 -15.04
C ALA A 113 3.84 0.42 -15.30
N ASP A 114 4.84 1.12 -15.80
CA ASP A 114 6.21 0.64 -15.97
C ASP A 114 7.15 1.29 -14.96
N PHE A 115 8.29 0.67 -14.73
CA PHE A 115 9.37 1.33 -14.00
C PHE A 115 9.99 2.44 -14.86
N VAL A 116 10.03 3.65 -14.32
CA VAL A 116 10.71 4.79 -14.93
C VAL A 116 11.91 5.21 -14.07
N GLY A 117 13.02 5.50 -14.70
CA GLY A 117 14.24 5.93 -14.05
C GLY A 117 14.81 7.19 -14.67
N PRO A 118 15.76 7.83 -14.00
CA PRO A 118 16.41 9.04 -14.50
C PRO A 118 17.39 8.73 -15.64
N SER A 119 16.88 8.46 -16.83
CA SER A 119 17.68 8.13 -18.02
C SER A 119 18.75 9.17 -18.35
N SER A 120 18.50 10.42 -18.01
CA SER A 120 19.46 11.51 -18.16
C SER A 120 20.63 11.46 -17.18
N LEU A 121 20.53 10.67 -16.10
CA LEU A 121 21.56 10.51 -15.09
C LEU A 121 22.39 9.23 -15.28
N ASP A 122 21.97 8.33 -16.14
CA ASP A 122 22.68 7.07 -16.43
C ASP A 122 24.07 7.28 -17.06
N GLY A 123 24.36 8.46 -17.57
CA GLY A 123 25.66 8.84 -18.12
C GLY A 123 26.43 9.89 -17.32
N ALA A 124 25.84 10.42 -16.25
CA ALA A 124 26.52 11.41 -15.41
C ALA A 124 27.48 10.72 -14.44
N SER A 125 28.67 11.24 -14.32
CA SER A 125 29.73 10.76 -13.42
C SER A 125 29.40 10.90 -11.93
N ASP A 126 28.29 11.54 -11.59
CA ASP A 126 27.84 11.76 -10.21
C ASP A 126 26.65 10.86 -9.88
N HIS A 127 26.94 9.59 -9.64
CA HIS A 127 25.96 8.59 -9.20
C HIS A 127 25.41 8.82 -7.78
N ARG A 128 25.83 9.90 -7.11
CA ARG A 128 25.52 10.16 -5.71
C ARG A 128 24.29 11.03 -5.52
N ARG A 129 23.94 11.88 -6.51
CA ARG A 129 22.79 12.77 -6.39
C ARG A 129 21.49 11.98 -6.44
N LEU A 130 20.60 12.30 -5.50
CA LEU A 130 19.23 11.79 -5.54
C LEU A 130 18.49 12.36 -6.74
N PRO A 131 17.96 11.53 -7.64
CA PRO A 131 17.15 12.01 -8.75
C PRO A 131 15.76 12.39 -8.27
N LEU A 132 15.24 13.46 -8.87
CA LEU A 132 13.84 13.83 -8.83
C LEU A 132 13.19 13.34 -10.12
N VAL A 133 12.01 12.76 -10.00
CA VAL A 133 11.20 12.31 -11.14
C VAL A 133 9.83 12.96 -11.04
N ARG A 134 9.29 13.45 -12.15
CA ARG A 134 8.04 14.21 -12.15
C ARG A 134 7.18 13.87 -13.36
N ASN A 135 5.87 13.88 -13.15
CA ASN A 135 4.85 13.84 -14.20
C ASN A 135 3.76 14.87 -13.92
N GLU A 136 3.20 15.42 -14.99
CA GLU A 136 2.01 16.27 -14.96
C GLU A 136 0.88 15.55 -15.71
N PHE A 137 -0.30 15.59 -15.14
CA PHE A 137 -1.49 14.95 -15.71
C PHE A 137 -2.74 15.77 -15.42
N GLU A 138 -3.80 15.51 -16.15
CA GLU A 138 -5.05 16.26 -16.04
C GLU A 138 -6.20 15.31 -15.66
N LEU A 139 -7.05 15.77 -14.75
CA LEU A 139 -8.28 15.09 -14.38
C LEU A 139 -9.47 15.91 -14.85
N ALA A 140 -10.38 15.27 -15.58
CA ALA A 140 -11.61 15.92 -16.06
C ALA A 140 -12.53 16.35 -14.90
N GLU A 141 -12.50 15.59 -13.80
CA GLU A 141 -13.29 15.84 -12.60
C GLU A 141 -12.46 15.59 -11.34
N ARG A 142 -12.90 16.18 -10.21
CA ARG A 142 -12.36 15.83 -8.91
C ARG A 142 -12.77 14.40 -8.55
N PRO A 143 -11.85 13.52 -8.18
CA PRO A 143 -12.20 12.15 -7.80
C PRO A 143 -12.91 12.11 -6.44
N VAL A 144 -13.82 11.15 -6.28
CA VAL A 144 -14.44 10.82 -4.99
C VAL A 144 -13.60 9.78 -4.22
N ALA A 145 -12.75 9.05 -4.94
CA ALA A 145 -11.75 8.17 -4.36
C ALA A 145 -10.53 8.10 -5.28
N ALA A 146 -9.33 8.08 -4.72
CA ALA A 146 -8.11 7.89 -5.50
C ALA A 146 -7.05 7.12 -4.71
N ARG A 147 -6.36 6.22 -5.39
CA ARG A 147 -5.28 5.41 -4.81
C ARG A 147 -4.01 5.56 -5.62
N LEU A 148 -2.90 5.82 -4.92
CA LEU A 148 -1.56 5.75 -5.48
C LEU A 148 -0.94 4.40 -5.07
N TYR A 149 -0.57 3.61 -6.06
CA TYR A 149 0.24 2.39 -5.91
C TYR A 149 1.68 2.74 -6.25
N LEU A 150 2.58 2.56 -5.30
CA LEU A 150 3.95 3.06 -5.36
C LEU A 150 4.95 2.02 -4.91
N THR A 151 5.98 1.79 -5.72
CA THR A 151 7.18 1.04 -5.33
C THR A 151 8.39 1.58 -6.08
N SER A 152 9.60 1.21 -5.65
CA SER A 152 10.84 1.66 -6.30
C SER A 152 11.94 0.62 -6.20
N LEU A 153 12.88 0.72 -7.10
CA LEU A 153 14.21 0.15 -6.98
C LEU A 153 15.08 1.19 -6.26
N GLY A 154 15.11 1.10 -4.94
CA GLY A 154 15.66 2.10 -4.02
C GLY A 154 14.62 2.57 -3.00
N LEU A 155 14.75 3.79 -2.51
CA LEU A 155 13.76 4.47 -1.69
C LEU A 155 12.98 5.47 -2.53
N VAL A 156 11.75 5.78 -2.10
CA VAL A 156 10.92 6.79 -2.73
C VAL A 156 10.11 7.56 -1.69
N GLU A 157 10.06 8.89 -1.84
CA GLU A 157 9.05 9.75 -1.25
C GLU A 157 8.26 10.43 -2.36
N ALA A 158 6.95 10.54 -2.19
CA ALA A 158 6.05 11.11 -3.18
C ALA A 158 5.41 12.41 -2.67
N GLU A 159 5.24 13.35 -3.60
CA GLU A 159 4.46 14.57 -3.41
C GLU A 159 3.43 14.70 -4.53
N ILE A 160 2.22 15.10 -4.20
CA ILE A 160 1.19 15.45 -5.18
C ILE A 160 0.78 16.90 -4.94
N ASN A 161 0.87 17.72 -6.00
CA ASN A 161 0.53 19.14 -5.95
C ASN A 161 1.27 19.91 -4.83
N GLY A 162 2.53 19.49 -4.53
CA GLY A 162 3.37 20.09 -3.49
C GLY A 162 3.05 19.63 -2.06
N LEU A 163 2.18 18.63 -1.89
CA LEU A 163 1.85 18.03 -0.61
C LEU A 163 2.41 16.62 -0.53
N ARG A 164 3.09 16.30 0.58
CA ARG A 164 3.66 14.97 0.82
C ARG A 164 2.57 13.90 0.89
N VAL A 165 2.83 12.77 0.24
CA VAL A 165 1.98 11.58 0.30
C VAL A 165 2.39 10.70 1.47
N GLY A 166 1.44 10.42 2.36
CA GLY A 166 1.69 9.56 3.52
C GLY A 166 2.59 10.17 4.58
N LYS A 167 2.92 9.38 5.58
CA LYS A 167 3.82 9.75 6.69
C LYS A 167 4.99 8.78 6.82
N ASP A 168 5.00 7.74 6.01
CA ASP A 168 5.97 6.67 6.05
C ASP A 168 7.33 7.17 5.60
N VAL A 169 8.37 6.56 6.16
CA VAL A 169 9.76 6.83 5.83
C VAL A 169 10.43 5.56 5.33
N LEU A 170 11.49 5.72 4.54
CA LEU A 170 12.25 4.60 3.96
C LEU A 170 11.37 3.67 3.09
N THR A 171 10.32 4.20 2.46
CA THR A 171 9.46 3.46 1.54
C THR A 171 10.22 3.08 0.25
N PRO A 172 9.95 1.91 -0.32
CA PRO A 172 9.03 0.86 0.08
C PRO A 172 9.57 -0.12 1.12
N GLY A 173 10.78 0.05 1.62
CA GLY A 173 11.44 -0.83 2.57
C GLY A 173 12.32 -1.89 1.92
N TRP A 174 12.96 -2.71 2.74
CA TRP A 174 13.84 -3.78 2.30
C TRP A 174 13.08 -5.11 2.18
N THR A 175 13.21 -5.76 1.03
CA THR A 175 12.65 -7.09 0.76
C THR A 175 13.70 -7.99 0.12
N CYS A 176 13.37 -9.25 -0.13
CA CYS A 176 14.16 -10.11 -0.98
C CYS A 176 13.94 -9.69 -2.46
N TYR A 177 14.71 -8.72 -2.94
CA TYR A 177 14.52 -8.08 -4.23
C TYR A 177 14.61 -9.03 -5.43
N ASP A 178 15.28 -10.17 -5.29
CA ASP A 178 15.30 -11.21 -6.33
C ASP A 178 13.94 -11.90 -6.49
N SER A 179 13.06 -11.75 -5.52
CA SER A 179 11.75 -12.41 -5.50
C SER A 179 10.57 -11.44 -5.49
N ARG A 180 10.69 -10.30 -4.82
CA ARG A 180 9.58 -9.36 -4.65
C ARG A 180 10.02 -7.95 -4.26
N LEU A 181 9.18 -6.98 -4.63
CA LEU A 181 9.19 -5.62 -4.12
C LEU A 181 7.92 -5.40 -3.27
N ALA A 182 8.05 -4.64 -2.19
CA ALA A 182 6.88 -4.14 -1.48
C ALA A 182 6.24 -3.03 -2.32
N CYS A 183 4.94 -3.10 -2.52
CA CYS A 183 4.16 -2.05 -3.17
C CYS A 183 3.23 -1.41 -2.14
N TRP A 184 3.37 -0.12 -1.93
CA TRP A 184 2.55 0.65 -1.01
C TRP A 184 1.34 1.23 -1.71
N THR A 185 0.23 1.31 -0.99
CA THR A 185 -0.99 1.97 -1.46
C THR A 185 -1.30 3.14 -0.55
N PHE A 186 -1.51 4.31 -1.15
CA PHE A 186 -1.86 5.53 -0.43
C PHE A 186 -3.21 6.05 -0.89
N ASP A 187 -4.02 6.52 0.05
CA ASP A 187 -5.18 7.35 -0.28
C ASP A 187 -4.68 8.76 -0.64
N VAL A 188 -4.93 9.15 -1.88
CA VAL A 188 -4.53 10.46 -2.41
C VAL A 188 -5.72 11.29 -2.87
N THR A 189 -6.93 10.90 -2.46
CA THR A 189 -8.18 11.53 -2.86
C THR A 189 -8.17 13.04 -2.62
N ASP A 190 -7.77 13.45 -1.43
CA ASP A 190 -7.77 14.87 -1.05
C ASP A 190 -6.60 15.68 -1.62
N LEU A 191 -5.61 15.01 -2.20
CA LEU A 191 -4.47 15.64 -2.84
C LEU A 191 -4.73 15.99 -4.31
N LEU A 192 -5.79 15.44 -4.90
CA LEU A 192 -6.15 15.60 -6.31
C LEU A 192 -7.31 16.57 -6.51
N HIS A 193 -7.29 17.27 -7.61
CA HIS A 193 -8.35 18.20 -8.01
C HIS A 193 -8.68 18.10 -9.51
N ARG A 194 -9.79 18.69 -9.91
CA ARG A 194 -10.11 18.85 -11.33
C ARG A 194 -9.08 19.72 -12.02
N GLY A 195 -8.74 19.40 -13.26
CA GLY A 195 -7.74 20.09 -14.07
C GLY A 195 -6.33 19.54 -13.86
N PRO A 196 -5.29 20.38 -14.02
CA PRO A 196 -3.91 19.95 -13.97
C PRO A 196 -3.46 19.52 -12.58
N ASN A 197 -2.79 18.38 -12.49
CA ASN A 197 -2.17 17.84 -11.29
C ASN A 197 -0.72 17.48 -11.59
N ALA A 198 0.13 17.44 -10.58
CA ALA A 198 1.51 17.00 -10.69
C ALA A 198 1.88 16.03 -9.58
N ILE A 199 2.63 15.00 -9.95
CA ILE A 199 3.31 14.11 -9.00
C ILE A 199 4.81 14.32 -9.09
N GLY A 200 5.47 14.51 -7.95
CA GLY A 200 6.92 14.56 -7.78
C GLY A 200 7.39 13.40 -6.92
N LEU A 201 8.49 12.77 -7.32
CA LEU A 201 9.05 11.61 -6.66
C LEU A 201 10.53 11.86 -6.37
N TRP A 202 10.93 11.72 -5.11
CA TRP A 202 12.31 11.76 -4.65
C TRP A 202 12.82 10.34 -4.55
N LEU A 203 13.90 10.01 -5.25
CA LEU A 203 14.47 8.66 -5.19
C LEU A 203 15.75 8.65 -4.37
N GLY A 204 15.95 7.57 -3.60
CA GLY A 204 17.12 7.34 -2.78
C GLY A 204 17.73 5.96 -2.99
N ASP A 205 18.99 5.80 -2.60
CA ASP A 205 19.73 4.55 -2.77
C ASP A 205 19.13 3.39 -1.96
N GLY A 206 18.84 3.63 -0.70
CA GLY A 206 18.32 2.62 0.21
C GLY A 206 19.18 1.34 0.21
N TRP A 207 18.50 0.22 0.40
CA TRP A 207 19.14 -1.09 0.36
C TRP A 207 19.39 -1.62 -1.06
N TRP A 208 18.75 -1.01 -2.07
CA TRP A 208 18.88 -1.47 -3.46
C TRP A 208 20.25 -1.13 -4.05
N ARG A 209 20.62 0.15 -4.01
CA ARG A 209 21.86 0.68 -4.60
C ARG A 209 22.91 1.08 -3.56
N GLY A 210 22.48 1.44 -2.36
CA GLY A 210 23.34 1.84 -1.26
C GLY A 210 24.19 0.69 -0.71
N ARG A 211 25.07 1.03 0.23
CA ARG A 211 25.96 0.06 0.85
C ARG A 211 25.23 -0.79 1.90
N ILE A 212 25.50 -2.08 1.87
CA ILE A 212 24.96 -3.07 2.81
C ILE A 212 26.13 -3.89 3.37
N GLY A 213 26.08 -4.19 4.67
CA GLY A 213 27.05 -5.04 5.35
C GLY A 213 28.00 -4.27 6.26
N PHE A 214 29.04 -4.97 6.75
CA PHE A 214 30.02 -4.47 7.69
C PHE A 214 31.26 -3.90 6.97
N ASP A 215 32.14 -3.21 7.71
CA ASP A 215 33.40 -2.66 7.23
C ASP A 215 33.26 -1.74 6.00
N GLY A 216 32.28 -0.82 6.05
CA GLY A 216 32.00 0.10 4.95
C GLY A 216 31.04 -0.44 3.89
N GLY A 217 30.67 -1.71 3.99
CA GLY A 217 29.63 -2.35 3.17
C GLY A 217 29.98 -2.48 1.69
N ARG A 218 29.03 -3.04 0.94
CA ARG A 218 29.10 -3.18 -0.53
C ARG A 218 27.91 -2.46 -1.14
N ALA A 219 28.18 -1.55 -2.07
CA ALA A 219 27.15 -0.88 -2.86
C ALA A 219 26.67 -1.77 -4.03
N ASN A 220 25.49 -1.46 -4.55
CA ASN A 220 24.91 -2.07 -5.75
C ASN A 220 24.70 -3.60 -5.61
N VAL A 221 24.39 -4.07 -4.41
CA VAL A 221 24.22 -5.52 -4.18
C VAL A 221 23.08 -6.08 -5.03
N TYR A 222 21.98 -5.34 -5.16
CA TYR A 222 20.80 -5.76 -5.93
C TYR A 222 20.68 -5.07 -7.28
N GLY A 223 21.25 -3.88 -7.43
CA GLY A 223 21.23 -3.14 -8.69
C GLY A 223 21.88 -1.78 -8.57
N ASN A 224 22.23 -1.19 -9.72
CA ASN A 224 22.94 0.08 -9.82
C ASN A 224 22.09 1.23 -10.39
N ARG A 225 20.81 0.97 -10.73
CA ARG A 225 19.90 1.97 -11.29
C ARG A 225 18.71 2.16 -10.35
N LEU A 226 18.38 3.42 -10.10
CA LEU A 226 17.13 3.77 -9.42
C LEU A 226 16.01 3.84 -10.42
N ALA A 227 14.85 3.34 -10.04
CA ALA A 227 13.63 3.44 -10.83
C ALA A 227 12.41 3.41 -9.91
N VAL A 228 11.31 3.98 -10.37
CA VAL A 228 10.05 4.04 -9.63
C VAL A 228 8.91 3.56 -10.49
N TYR A 229 8.00 2.83 -9.87
CA TYR A 229 6.68 2.48 -10.38
C TYR A 229 5.65 3.31 -9.64
N ALA A 230 4.83 4.05 -10.35
CA ALA A 230 3.75 4.86 -9.79
C ALA A 230 2.49 4.72 -10.66
N GLN A 231 1.38 4.34 -10.03
CA GLN A 231 0.08 4.27 -10.67
C GLN A 231 -0.95 4.96 -9.77
N ILE A 232 -1.63 5.98 -10.28
CA ILE A 232 -2.79 6.58 -9.63
C ILE A 232 -4.04 6.09 -10.36
N ASP A 233 -4.96 5.52 -9.62
CA ASP A 233 -6.31 5.23 -10.08
C ASP A 233 -7.26 6.16 -9.33
N ALA A 234 -7.93 7.03 -10.08
CA ALA A 234 -8.87 8.02 -9.59
C ALA A 234 -10.29 7.69 -10.08
N VAL A 235 -11.25 7.67 -9.19
CA VAL A 235 -12.64 7.34 -9.46
C VAL A 235 -13.47 8.61 -9.29
N PRO A 236 -13.98 9.22 -10.39
CA PRO A 236 -14.97 10.28 -10.36
C PRO A 236 -16.33 9.81 -9.83
N ALA A 237 -17.25 10.75 -9.61
CA ALA A 237 -18.59 10.46 -9.09
C ALA A 237 -19.45 9.56 -10.02
N ASP A 238 -19.15 9.52 -11.32
CA ASP A 238 -19.81 8.66 -12.29
C ASP A 238 -19.34 7.19 -12.25
N GLY A 239 -18.36 6.88 -11.40
CA GLY A 239 -17.81 5.53 -11.24
C GLY A 239 -16.84 5.09 -12.34
N SER A 240 -16.51 5.96 -13.30
CA SER A 240 -15.44 5.70 -14.27
C SER A 240 -14.09 5.68 -13.56
N THR A 241 -13.04 5.22 -14.24
CA THR A 241 -11.67 5.26 -13.70
C THR A 241 -10.77 6.09 -14.61
N ALA A 242 -10.19 7.14 -14.06
CA ALA A 242 -9.10 7.86 -14.66
C ALA A 242 -7.79 7.39 -14.05
N SER A 243 -6.78 7.07 -14.88
CA SER A 243 -5.52 6.55 -14.39
C SER A 243 -4.34 7.35 -14.92
N MET A 244 -3.41 7.72 -14.02
CA MET A 244 -2.06 8.16 -14.35
C MET A 244 -1.09 7.01 -14.08
N ARG A 245 -0.15 6.80 -14.98
CA ARG A 245 0.80 5.67 -14.90
C ARG A 245 2.20 6.11 -15.23
N SER A 246 3.17 5.57 -14.50
CA SER A 246 4.55 5.71 -14.93
C SER A 246 4.80 4.89 -16.20
N ASN A 247 5.45 5.50 -17.17
CA ASN A 247 5.85 4.84 -18.40
C ASN A 247 7.08 5.54 -18.98
N SER A 248 7.84 4.84 -19.81
CA SER A 248 9.07 5.35 -20.41
C SER A 248 8.92 5.77 -21.90
N TRP A 249 7.75 5.59 -22.49
CA TRP A 249 7.57 5.68 -23.95
C TRP A 249 6.87 6.95 -24.43
N ASP A 250 6.10 7.65 -23.60
CA ASP A 250 5.35 8.85 -24.01
C ASP A 250 6.07 10.17 -23.72
N GLY A 251 7.23 10.13 -23.04
CA GLY A 251 8.01 11.31 -22.70
C GLY A 251 7.35 12.26 -21.68
N SER A 252 6.25 11.85 -21.06
CA SER A 252 5.55 12.66 -20.06
C SER A 252 6.33 12.75 -18.73
N TRP A 253 7.12 11.75 -18.43
CA TRP A 253 7.97 11.72 -17.26
C TRP A 253 9.28 12.46 -17.50
N LYS A 254 9.64 13.32 -16.54
CA LYS A 254 10.86 14.12 -16.55
C LYS A 254 11.67 13.81 -15.31
N SER A 255 12.99 13.91 -15.43
CA SER A 255 13.91 13.76 -14.31
C SER A 255 14.92 14.90 -14.24
N ALA A 256 15.37 15.19 -13.04
CA ALA A 256 16.43 16.17 -12.78
C ALA A 256 17.27 15.71 -11.58
N PRO A 257 18.54 16.13 -11.48
CA PRO A 257 19.32 15.96 -10.26
C PRO A 257 18.66 16.71 -9.10
N GLY A 258 18.46 16.02 -7.97
CA GLY A 258 17.97 16.63 -6.75
C GLY A 258 19.06 17.38 -5.98
N PRO A 259 18.71 18.09 -4.91
CA PRO A 259 19.65 18.82 -4.06
C PRO A 259 20.49 17.91 -3.15
N ILE A 260 19.99 16.72 -2.83
CA ILE A 260 20.69 15.77 -1.95
C ILE A 260 21.79 15.07 -2.73
N VAL A 261 23.01 15.17 -2.25
CA VAL A 261 24.21 14.67 -2.94
C VAL A 261 24.70 13.31 -2.44
N CYS A 262 24.15 12.84 -1.32
CA CYS A 262 24.46 11.53 -0.76
C CYS A 262 23.24 11.01 0.00
N SER A 263 22.83 9.77 -0.26
CA SER A 263 21.67 9.14 0.38
C SER A 263 21.93 7.70 0.81
N ASP A 264 23.20 7.37 0.95
CA ASP A 264 23.57 6.05 1.45
C ASP A 264 23.16 5.92 2.92
N LEU A 265 22.48 4.83 3.27
CA LEU A 265 21.99 4.57 4.64
C LEU A 265 23.13 4.52 5.68
N CYS A 266 24.36 4.27 5.25
CA CYS A 266 25.52 4.18 6.14
C CYS A 266 26.27 5.51 6.34
N GLU A 267 26.04 6.50 5.48
CA GLU A 267 26.76 7.77 5.52
C GLU A 267 25.93 8.93 6.05
N GLY A 268 24.60 8.79 6.03
CA GLY A 268 23.71 9.92 6.29
C GLY A 268 23.77 10.96 5.15
N GLU A 269 23.29 12.16 5.42
CA GLU A 269 23.44 13.30 4.54
C GLU A 269 24.85 13.91 4.62
#